data_51d1ad26c67def5d69fe3ceba06100fe
#
_entry.id   51d1ad26c67def5d69fe3ceba06100fe
#
_cell.length_a   1.000
_cell.length_b   1.000
_cell.length_c   1.000
_cell.angle_alpha   90.00
_cell.angle_beta   90.00
_cell.angle_gamma   90.00
#
_symmetry.space_group_name_H-M   'P 1'
#
loop_
_entity.id
_entity.type
_entity.pdbx_description
1 polymer ?
#
loop_
_entity_poly.entity_id
_entity_poly.type
_entity_poly.pdbx_seq_one_letter_code
_entity_poly.pdbx_strand_id
1 'polypeptide(L)'
;IDAVLISHEHYDHVGGLDDLRPFCRFGEVPIYAETYTAERLRSRMPYCFVEHSYPGVPNIPLREIEPNRPFLVNHTEVLPLRVMHGKLPILGYRIGKLGYITDMLTMPDESFEQLQGIEVLVMNALRIAPHNTHQSLSEALEAVKRIGAKETWLIHMSHHIGLQADVEKQLPPHVHFAFDGLELEC
;
A
#
# COMPACT_ATOMS: atom_id res chain seq x y z
N ILE A 1 10.64 10.93 8.44
CA ILE A 1 10.24 9.88 7.44
C ILE A 1 11.50 9.13 7.07
N ASP A 2 11.52 7.83 7.33
CA ASP A 2 12.68 6.97 7.07
C ASP A 2 12.64 6.36 5.67
N ALA A 3 11.44 6.16 5.12
CA ALA A 3 11.23 5.63 3.78
C ALA A 3 9.80 5.85 3.30
N VAL A 4 9.60 5.73 1.98
CA VAL A 4 8.29 5.61 1.35
C VAL A 4 8.25 4.30 0.58
N LEU A 5 7.22 3.50 0.80
CA LEU A 5 6.98 2.23 0.11
C LEU A 5 5.86 2.44 -0.92
N ILE A 6 6.16 2.22 -2.19
CA ILE A 6 5.21 2.43 -3.28
C ILE A 6 4.65 1.10 -3.76
N SER A 7 3.33 0.96 -3.74
CA SER A 7 2.63 -0.21 -4.26
C SER A 7 2.67 -0.24 -5.80
N HIS A 8 2.36 0.87 -6.44
CA HIS A 8 2.33 1.03 -7.90
C HIS A 8 2.30 2.51 -8.32
N GLU A 9 2.34 2.77 -9.62
CA GLU A 9 2.57 4.09 -10.19
C GLU A 9 1.29 4.94 -10.45
N HIS A 10 0.11 4.52 -10.04
CA HIS A 10 -1.08 5.34 -10.22
C HIS A 10 -0.98 6.65 -9.44
N TYR A 11 -1.58 7.72 -10.00
CA TYR A 11 -1.34 9.08 -9.50
C TYR A 11 -1.83 9.31 -8.07
N ASP A 12 -2.91 8.69 -7.68
CA ASP A 12 -3.48 8.71 -6.33
C ASP A 12 -2.57 8.04 -5.27
N HIS A 13 -1.55 7.27 -5.71
CA HIS A 13 -0.53 6.67 -4.84
C HIS A 13 0.82 7.39 -4.88
N VAL A 14 1.10 8.17 -5.91
CA VAL A 14 2.42 8.80 -6.11
C VAL A 14 2.39 10.31 -6.27
N GLY A 15 1.21 10.92 -6.40
CA GLY A 15 1.06 12.35 -6.69
C GLY A 15 1.64 13.28 -5.61
N GLY A 16 1.73 12.82 -4.36
CA GLY A 16 2.31 13.55 -3.25
C GLY A 16 3.82 13.43 -3.07
N LEU A 17 4.55 12.73 -3.95
CA LEU A 17 6.01 12.53 -3.77
C LEU A 17 6.81 13.84 -3.84
N ASP A 18 6.36 14.83 -4.62
CA ASP A 18 7.01 16.14 -4.67
C ASP A 18 6.87 16.92 -3.35
N ASP A 19 5.84 16.65 -2.57
CA ASP A 19 5.59 17.27 -1.27
C ASP A 19 6.53 16.74 -0.16
N LEU A 20 7.39 15.78 -0.48
CA LEU A 20 8.45 15.32 0.44
C LEU A 20 9.61 16.32 0.58
N ARG A 21 9.68 17.37 -0.24
CA ARG A 21 10.76 18.39 -0.19
C ARG A 21 11.07 18.94 1.21
N PRO A 22 10.09 19.30 2.03
CA PRO A 22 10.38 19.81 3.37
C PRO A 22 11.10 18.81 4.26
N PHE A 23 10.81 17.52 4.09
CA PHE A 23 11.40 16.43 4.88
C PHE A 23 12.84 16.14 4.44
N CYS A 24 13.17 16.39 3.18
CA CYS A 24 14.52 16.22 2.64
C CYS A 24 15.57 17.20 3.20
N ARG A 25 15.13 18.17 4.00
CA ARG A 25 16.06 19.06 4.78
C ARG A 25 16.83 18.30 5.86
N PHE A 26 16.30 17.16 6.28
CA PHE A 26 16.87 16.33 7.35
C PHE A 26 17.66 15.12 6.82
N GLY A 27 17.77 14.98 5.52
CA GLY A 27 18.43 13.88 4.82
C GLY A 27 17.64 13.41 3.61
N GLU A 28 18.08 12.32 2.99
CA GLU A 28 17.34 11.67 1.93
C GLU A 28 16.08 10.97 2.48
N VAL A 29 15.02 10.92 1.66
CA VAL A 29 13.83 10.12 1.91
C VAL A 29 13.76 9.04 0.81
N PRO A 30 14.30 7.85 1.05
CA PRO A 30 14.35 6.80 0.04
C PRO A 30 12.96 6.29 -0.34
N ILE A 31 12.75 6.12 -1.65
CA ILE A 31 11.53 5.54 -2.22
C ILE A 31 11.84 4.10 -2.62
N TYR A 32 11.10 3.15 -2.07
CA TYR A 32 11.19 1.74 -2.45
C TYR A 32 10.04 1.38 -3.38
N ALA A 33 10.37 0.86 -4.55
CA ALA A 33 9.40 0.49 -5.57
C ALA A 33 9.90 -0.68 -6.42
N GLU A 34 9.00 -1.45 -7.01
CA GLU A 34 9.36 -2.44 -8.01
C GLU A 34 9.91 -1.76 -9.28
N THR A 35 10.80 -2.42 -10.03
CA THR A 35 11.48 -1.88 -11.22
C THR A 35 10.53 -1.17 -12.18
N TYR A 36 9.42 -1.79 -12.54
CA TYR A 36 8.42 -1.17 -13.43
C TYR A 36 7.90 0.17 -12.88
N THR A 37 7.52 0.20 -11.61
CA THR A 37 7.05 1.42 -10.94
C THR A 37 8.16 2.48 -10.86
N ALA A 38 9.39 2.08 -10.54
CA ALA A 38 10.55 2.98 -10.50
C ALA A 38 10.83 3.63 -11.87
N GLU A 39 10.74 2.87 -12.96
CA GLU A 39 10.87 3.40 -14.33
C GLU A 39 9.78 4.43 -14.66
N ARG A 40 8.52 4.16 -14.25
CA ARG A 40 7.42 5.09 -14.42
C ARG A 40 7.61 6.38 -13.63
N LEU A 41 8.10 6.29 -12.39
CA LEU A 41 8.42 7.46 -11.58
C LEU A 41 9.55 8.29 -12.21
N ARG A 42 10.64 7.67 -12.68
CA ARG A 42 11.71 8.37 -13.40
C ARG A 42 11.18 9.09 -14.64
N SER A 43 10.24 8.49 -15.36
CA SER A 43 9.64 9.09 -16.56
C SER A 43 8.71 10.26 -16.24
N ARG A 44 7.93 10.17 -15.14
CA ARG A 44 6.94 11.19 -14.75
C ARG A 44 7.55 12.38 -14.01
N MET A 45 8.59 12.14 -13.23
CA MET A 45 9.25 13.14 -12.38
C MET A 45 10.77 13.15 -12.65
N PRO A 46 11.21 13.33 -13.93
CA PRO A 46 12.63 13.18 -14.28
C PRO A 46 13.53 14.13 -13.51
N TYR A 47 13.03 15.33 -13.15
CA TYR A 47 13.78 16.31 -12.39
C TYR A 47 14.19 15.85 -10.98
N CYS A 48 13.48 14.87 -10.39
CA CYS A 48 13.80 14.32 -9.08
C CYS A 48 14.95 13.30 -9.11
N PHE A 49 15.27 12.74 -10.28
CA PHE A 49 16.15 11.57 -10.43
C PHE A 49 17.35 11.80 -11.35
N VAL A 50 17.68 13.07 -11.64
CA VAL A 50 18.88 13.42 -12.41
C VAL A 50 20.07 13.66 -11.49
N GLU A 51 21.29 13.30 -11.95
CA GLU A 51 22.53 13.41 -11.17
C GLU A 51 22.88 14.85 -10.73
N HIS A 52 22.44 15.86 -11.48
CA HIS A 52 22.71 17.28 -11.21
C HIS A 52 21.40 18.05 -11.05
N SER A 53 20.68 17.74 -9.97
CA SER A 53 19.46 18.47 -9.64
C SER A 53 19.76 19.89 -9.12
N TYR A 54 18.92 20.85 -9.47
CA TYR A 54 19.02 22.21 -8.94
C TYR A 54 18.55 22.27 -7.47
N PRO A 55 18.97 23.26 -6.67
CA PRO A 55 18.49 23.43 -5.29
C PRO A 55 16.97 23.52 -5.23
N GLY A 56 16.35 22.78 -4.29
CA GLY A 56 14.90 22.78 -4.09
C GLY A 56 14.17 21.57 -4.70
N VAL A 57 14.86 20.68 -5.38
CA VAL A 57 14.33 19.36 -5.77
C VAL A 57 14.30 18.43 -4.55
N PRO A 58 13.29 17.56 -4.39
CA PRO A 58 13.29 16.57 -3.32
C PRO A 58 14.43 15.57 -3.47
N ASN A 59 15.12 15.25 -2.39
CA ASN A 59 16.14 14.20 -2.34
C ASN A 59 15.48 12.86 -1.99
N ILE A 60 14.94 12.18 -2.98
CA ILE A 60 14.14 10.97 -2.89
C ILE A 60 14.74 9.83 -3.73
N PRO A 61 15.89 9.27 -3.34
CA PRO A 61 16.53 8.23 -4.13
C PRO A 61 15.63 7.01 -4.30
N LEU A 62 15.53 6.50 -5.54
CA LEU A 62 14.78 5.29 -5.87
C LEU A 62 15.62 4.05 -5.58
N ARG A 63 15.07 3.16 -4.76
CA ARG A 63 15.63 1.86 -4.43
C ARG A 63 14.69 0.77 -4.96
N GLU A 64 15.18 -0.01 -5.90
CA GLU A 64 14.38 -1.07 -6.52
C GLU A 64 14.31 -2.29 -5.62
N ILE A 65 13.12 -2.83 -5.47
CA ILE A 65 12.81 -4.00 -4.65
C ILE A 65 12.05 -5.04 -5.48
N GLU A 66 12.07 -6.28 -5.02
CA GLU A 66 11.39 -7.39 -5.67
C GLU A 66 10.37 -8.03 -4.70
N PRO A 67 9.23 -8.54 -5.21
CA PRO A 67 8.29 -9.28 -4.38
C PRO A 67 8.95 -10.51 -3.76
N ASN A 68 8.51 -10.90 -2.57
CA ASN A 68 8.97 -12.06 -1.81
C ASN A 68 10.44 -12.00 -1.36
N ARG A 69 11.11 -10.84 -1.52
CA ARG A 69 12.47 -10.60 -1.02
C ARG A 69 12.45 -9.55 0.08
N PRO A 70 12.59 -9.94 1.35
CA PRO A 70 12.61 -9.00 2.46
C PRO A 70 13.81 -8.08 2.39
N PHE A 71 13.64 -6.84 2.84
CA PHE A 71 14.70 -5.84 2.97
C PHE A 71 14.53 -5.06 4.28
N LEU A 72 15.53 -4.27 4.64
CA LEU A 72 15.52 -3.48 5.86
C LEU A 72 15.34 -1.99 5.56
N VAL A 73 14.43 -1.36 6.27
CA VAL A 73 14.37 0.08 6.46
C VAL A 73 14.84 0.36 7.89
N ASN A 74 16.03 0.91 8.04
CA ASN A 74 16.73 0.97 9.33
C ASN A 74 16.84 -0.43 9.97
N HIS A 75 16.09 -0.68 11.05
CA HIS A 75 16.07 -1.97 11.75
C HIS A 75 14.76 -2.74 11.54
N THR A 76 13.87 -2.22 10.72
CA THR A 76 12.55 -2.81 10.45
C THR A 76 12.60 -3.64 9.17
N GLU A 77 12.29 -4.91 9.28
CA GLU A 77 12.14 -5.79 8.11
C GLU A 77 10.81 -5.50 7.40
N VAL A 78 10.89 -5.34 6.09
CA VAL A 78 9.76 -5.15 5.19
C VAL A 78 9.77 -6.28 4.16
N LEU A 79 8.66 -7.00 4.06
CA LEU A 79 8.45 -8.04 3.05
C LEU A 79 7.47 -7.52 1.99
N PRO A 80 7.92 -7.24 0.76
CA PRO A 80 7.04 -6.93 -0.35
C PRO A 80 6.29 -8.20 -0.80
N LEU A 81 4.99 -8.06 -1.00
CA LEU A 81 4.10 -9.14 -1.41
C LEU A 81 3.60 -8.91 -2.82
N ARG A 82 3.46 -9.96 -3.62
CA ARG A 82 2.80 -9.84 -4.92
C ARG A 82 1.29 -9.68 -4.76
N VAL A 83 0.75 -8.64 -5.36
CA VAL A 83 -0.67 -8.34 -5.44
C VAL A 83 -1.04 -8.04 -6.88
N MET A 84 -2.26 -8.31 -7.29
CA MET A 84 -2.74 -8.07 -8.65
C MET A 84 -3.87 -7.03 -8.65
N HIS A 85 -3.64 -5.91 -9.28
CA HIS A 85 -4.62 -4.88 -9.58
C HIS A 85 -5.20 -5.11 -10.98
N GLY A 86 -6.23 -5.92 -11.08
CA GLY A 86 -6.64 -6.49 -12.35
C GLY A 86 -5.53 -7.36 -12.95
N LYS A 87 -4.97 -6.90 -14.09
CA LYS A 87 -3.82 -7.54 -14.73
C LYS A 87 -2.46 -6.91 -14.38
N LEU A 88 -2.47 -5.77 -13.71
CA LEU A 88 -1.26 -5.07 -13.31
C LEU A 88 -0.69 -5.72 -12.04
N PRO A 89 0.55 -6.24 -12.07
CA PRO A 89 1.22 -6.67 -10.87
C PRO A 89 1.64 -5.44 -10.04
N ILE A 90 1.32 -5.45 -8.76
CA ILE A 90 1.63 -4.39 -7.81
C ILE A 90 2.19 -5.00 -6.52
N LEU A 91 2.62 -4.16 -5.58
CA LEU A 91 3.12 -4.59 -4.27
C LEU A 91 2.13 -4.29 -3.15
N GLY A 92 1.95 -5.26 -2.27
CA GLY A 92 1.56 -5.07 -0.89
C GLY A 92 2.77 -5.21 0.02
N TYR A 93 2.60 -5.01 1.32
CA TYR A 93 3.71 -5.06 2.28
C TYR A 93 3.31 -5.77 3.57
N ARG A 94 4.22 -6.58 4.09
CA ARG A 94 4.19 -7.03 5.48
C ARG A 94 5.32 -6.38 6.26
N ILE A 95 4.99 -5.77 7.40
CA ILE A 95 5.92 -5.12 8.31
C ILE A 95 5.65 -5.68 9.71
N GLY A 96 6.44 -6.67 10.12
CA GLY A 96 6.21 -7.37 11.38
C GLY A 96 4.81 -8.01 11.45
N LYS A 97 3.94 -7.44 12.27
CA LYS A 97 2.56 -7.90 12.48
C LYS A 97 1.51 -7.16 11.66
N LEU A 98 1.93 -6.17 10.88
CA LEU A 98 1.08 -5.39 9.96
C LEU A 98 1.13 -5.97 8.56
N GLY A 99 -0.04 -6.16 7.93
CA GLY A 99 -0.20 -6.34 6.49
C GLY A 99 -0.85 -5.09 5.89
N TYR A 100 -0.25 -4.54 4.84
CA TYR A 100 -0.80 -3.40 4.10
C TYR A 100 -1.00 -3.76 2.63
N ILE A 101 -2.24 -3.85 2.19
CA ILE A 101 -2.65 -4.25 0.84
C ILE A 101 -3.60 -3.19 0.29
N THR A 102 -3.21 -2.53 -0.78
CA THR A 102 -4.11 -1.61 -1.50
C THR A 102 -4.36 -2.10 -2.91
N ASP A 103 -5.44 -1.67 -3.53
CA ASP A 103 -5.81 -1.88 -4.94
C ASP A 103 -5.83 -3.33 -5.40
N MET A 104 -5.98 -4.24 -4.46
CA MET A 104 -6.05 -5.66 -4.76
C MET A 104 -7.37 -6.02 -5.45
N LEU A 105 -7.28 -6.75 -6.58
CA LEU A 105 -8.35 -7.60 -7.07
C LEU A 105 -8.10 -9.05 -6.64
N THR A 106 -6.89 -9.56 -6.87
CA THR A 106 -6.48 -10.93 -6.51
C THR A 106 -5.06 -10.93 -5.94
N MET A 107 -4.68 -12.04 -5.34
CA MET A 107 -3.36 -12.24 -4.78
C MET A 107 -2.97 -13.72 -4.89
N PRO A 108 -1.70 -14.06 -5.19
CA PRO A 108 -1.22 -15.45 -5.20
C PRO A 108 -1.33 -16.12 -3.83
N ASP A 109 -1.45 -17.44 -3.81
CA ASP A 109 -1.52 -18.22 -2.57
C ASP A 109 -0.30 -17.98 -1.68
N GLU A 110 0.88 -17.88 -2.25
CA GLU A 110 2.12 -17.55 -1.54
C GLU A 110 2.01 -16.26 -0.73
N SER A 111 1.42 -15.20 -1.29
CA SER A 111 1.24 -13.93 -0.58
C SER A 111 0.21 -14.04 0.55
N PHE A 112 -0.82 -14.89 0.40
CA PHE A 112 -1.73 -15.22 1.50
C PHE A 112 -1.01 -15.97 2.62
N GLU A 113 -0.12 -16.91 2.29
CA GLU A 113 0.68 -17.65 3.27
C GLU A 113 1.63 -16.73 4.01
N GLN A 114 2.26 -15.79 3.32
CA GLN A 114 3.16 -14.80 3.90
C GLN A 114 2.46 -13.81 4.85
N LEU A 115 1.14 -13.64 4.74
CA LEU A 115 0.34 -12.82 5.64
C LEU A 115 -0.17 -13.57 6.88
N GLN A 116 0.05 -14.89 6.98
CA GLN A 116 -0.41 -15.63 8.14
C GLN A 116 0.26 -15.13 9.42
N GLY A 117 -0.53 -15.02 10.49
CA GLY A 117 -0.05 -14.63 11.81
C GLY A 117 0.20 -13.11 11.98
N ILE A 118 -0.25 -12.26 11.05
CA ILE A 118 -0.33 -10.82 11.29
C ILE A 118 -1.42 -10.50 12.31
N GLU A 119 -1.32 -9.35 12.94
CA GLU A 119 -2.31 -8.89 13.92
C GLU A 119 -3.23 -7.82 13.32
N VAL A 120 -2.67 -6.93 12.53
CA VAL A 120 -3.40 -5.85 11.87
C VAL A 120 -3.31 -6.02 10.35
N LEU A 121 -4.45 -5.93 9.68
CA LEU A 121 -4.55 -5.90 8.23
C LEU A 121 -5.18 -4.57 7.79
N VAL A 122 -4.50 -3.89 6.91
CA VAL A 122 -5.06 -2.74 6.15
C VAL A 122 -5.23 -3.19 4.71
N MET A 123 -6.46 -3.16 4.16
CA MET A 123 -6.69 -3.58 2.79
C MET A 123 -7.85 -2.85 2.11
N ASN A 124 -7.86 -2.86 0.79
CA ASN A 124 -8.90 -2.18 0.01
C ASN A 124 -10.24 -2.93 0.01
N ALA A 125 -11.34 -2.14 -0.01
CA ALA A 125 -12.67 -2.60 -0.38
C ALA A 125 -13.36 -1.48 -1.15
N LEU A 126 -13.37 -1.53 -2.48
CA LEU A 126 -13.74 -0.37 -3.29
C LEU A 126 -15.22 0.01 -3.18
N ARG A 127 -16.12 -0.99 -3.30
CA ARG A 127 -17.58 -0.79 -3.35
C ARG A 127 -18.34 -2.10 -3.12
N ILE A 128 -19.67 -2.03 -3.04
CA ILE A 128 -20.52 -3.22 -2.88
C ILE A 128 -20.52 -4.09 -4.15
N ALA A 129 -20.73 -3.49 -5.32
CA ALA A 129 -20.79 -4.22 -6.58
C ALA A 129 -19.38 -4.64 -7.07
N PRO A 130 -19.25 -5.76 -7.78
CA PRO A 130 -17.98 -6.21 -8.36
C PRO A 130 -17.29 -5.13 -9.22
N HIS A 131 -15.97 -5.17 -9.27
CA HIS A 131 -15.14 -4.27 -10.05
C HIS A 131 -14.06 -5.05 -10.82
N ASN A 132 -13.59 -4.53 -11.95
CA ASN A 132 -12.66 -5.25 -12.83
C ASN A 132 -11.21 -5.26 -12.32
N THR A 133 -10.87 -4.38 -11.40
CA THR A 133 -9.48 -4.19 -10.93
C THR A 133 -9.33 -4.16 -9.42
N HIS A 134 -10.42 -4.00 -8.66
CA HIS A 134 -10.42 -3.93 -7.19
C HIS A 134 -11.45 -4.91 -6.63
N GLN A 135 -11.24 -5.32 -5.40
CA GLN A 135 -12.23 -6.11 -4.68
C GLN A 135 -13.47 -5.29 -4.32
N SER A 136 -14.63 -5.93 -4.49
CA SER A 136 -15.86 -5.55 -3.80
C SER A 136 -15.75 -5.83 -2.31
N LEU A 137 -16.71 -5.30 -1.52
CA LEU A 137 -16.73 -5.55 -0.09
C LEU A 137 -16.83 -7.06 0.24
N SER A 138 -17.66 -7.80 -0.49
CA SER A 138 -17.80 -9.25 -0.27
C SER A 138 -16.51 -10.03 -0.56
N GLU A 139 -15.81 -9.70 -1.65
CA GLU A 139 -14.52 -10.32 -2.00
C GLU A 139 -13.43 -9.95 -0.98
N ALA A 140 -13.42 -8.70 -0.50
CA ALA A 140 -12.52 -8.27 0.56
C ALA A 140 -12.74 -9.05 1.87
N LEU A 141 -14.00 -9.26 2.28
CA LEU A 141 -14.33 -10.03 3.48
C LEU A 141 -13.90 -11.51 3.38
N GLU A 142 -13.98 -12.12 2.20
CA GLU A 142 -13.44 -13.47 1.99
C GLU A 142 -11.92 -13.51 2.11
N ALA A 143 -11.22 -12.50 1.58
CA ALA A 143 -9.77 -12.38 1.73
C ALA A 143 -9.37 -12.15 3.20
N VAL A 144 -10.08 -11.28 3.93
CA VAL A 144 -9.91 -11.04 5.37
C VAL A 144 -10.01 -12.35 6.16
N LYS A 145 -11.06 -13.13 5.88
CA LYS A 145 -11.28 -14.43 6.53
C LYS A 145 -10.14 -15.41 6.25
N ARG A 146 -9.62 -15.40 5.02
CA ARG A 146 -8.50 -16.27 4.63
C ARG A 146 -7.19 -15.86 5.31
N ILE A 147 -6.92 -14.56 5.45
CA ILE A 147 -5.71 -14.02 6.09
C ILE A 147 -5.77 -14.24 7.60
N GLY A 148 -6.94 -14.01 8.23
CA GLY A 148 -7.15 -14.29 9.64
C GLY A 148 -6.44 -13.34 10.59
N ALA A 149 -6.28 -12.05 10.22
CA ALA A 149 -5.77 -11.01 11.12
C ALA A 149 -6.71 -10.79 12.31
N LYS A 150 -6.17 -10.31 13.44
CA LYS A 150 -6.98 -9.98 14.62
C LYS A 150 -7.92 -8.82 14.36
N GLU A 151 -7.41 -7.78 13.68
CA GLU A 151 -8.14 -6.57 13.31
C GLU A 151 -7.90 -6.24 11.85
N THR A 152 -8.93 -5.81 11.14
CA THR A 152 -8.84 -5.39 9.74
C THR A 152 -9.43 -4.00 9.55
N TRP A 153 -8.69 -3.16 8.83
CA TRP A 153 -9.09 -1.80 8.49
C TRP A 153 -9.20 -1.65 6.97
N LEU A 154 -10.43 -1.41 6.51
CA LEU A 154 -10.72 -1.26 5.10
C LEU A 154 -10.41 0.16 4.64
N ILE A 155 -9.71 0.27 3.52
CA ILE A 155 -9.29 1.51 2.86
C ILE A 155 -9.75 1.55 1.40
N HIS A 156 -9.44 2.63 0.71
CA HIS A 156 -9.67 2.79 -0.74
C HIS A 156 -11.14 2.62 -1.15
N MET A 157 -12.05 3.09 -0.31
CA MET A 157 -13.49 3.05 -0.59
C MET A 157 -13.89 4.15 -1.55
N SER A 158 -14.69 3.82 -2.55
CA SER A 158 -15.39 4.82 -3.36
C SER A 158 -16.73 5.20 -2.71
N HIS A 159 -17.36 6.27 -3.18
CA HIS A 159 -18.69 6.67 -2.71
C HIS A 159 -19.79 5.62 -2.97
N HIS A 160 -19.51 4.60 -3.80
CA HIS A 160 -20.42 3.48 -4.05
C HIS A 160 -20.37 2.39 -2.98
N ILE A 161 -19.54 2.51 -1.94
CA ILE A 161 -19.57 1.62 -0.77
C ILE A 161 -20.79 1.92 0.12
N GLY A 162 -21.31 3.14 0.08
CA GLY A 162 -22.37 3.63 0.94
C GLY A 162 -21.86 4.55 2.06
N LEU A 163 -22.74 4.91 2.98
CA LEU A 163 -22.35 5.68 4.16
C LEU A 163 -21.68 4.76 5.18
N GLN A 164 -20.52 5.17 5.68
CA GLN A 164 -19.77 4.41 6.68
C GLN A 164 -20.64 3.95 7.85
N ALA A 165 -21.40 4.87 8.45
CA ALA A 165 -22.24 4.59 9.61
C ALA A 165 -23.31 3.50 9.40
N ASP A 166 -23.66 3.20 8.14
CA ASP A 166 -24.68 2.19 7.81
C ASP A 166 -24.03 0.87 7.43
N VAL A 167 -22.95 0.90 6.64
CA VAL A 167 -22.28 -0.29 6.16
C VAL A 167 -21.46 -0.95 7.27
N GLU A 168 -20.80 -0.18 8.11
CA GLU A 168 -19.97 -0.68 9.22
C GLU A 168 -20.75 -1.56 10.20
N LYS A 169 -22.05 -1.29 10.41
CA LYS A 169 -22.93 -2.13 11.23
C LYS A 169 -23.13 -3.55 10.69
N GLN A 170 -22.81 -3.78 9.43
CA GLN A 170 -22.96 -5.05 8.74
C GLN A 170 -21.63 -5.82 8.63
N LEU A 171 -20.51 -5.19 9.04
CA LEU A 171 -19.19 -5.82 9.02
C LEU A 171 -19.02 -6.80 10.19
N PRO A 172 -18.16 -7.81 10.05
CA PRO A 172 -17.73 -8.63 11.18
C PRO A 172 -17.11 -7.77 12.30
N PRO A 173 -17.20 -8.16 13.58
CA PRO A 173 -16.77 -7.32 14.72
C PRO A 173 -15.31 -6.86 14.68
N HIS A 174 -14.43 -7.58 13.96
CA HIS A 174 -13.00 -7.29 13.82
C HIS A 174 -12.65 -6.62 12.48
N VAL A 175 -13.66 -6.13 11.75
CA VAL A 175 -13.49 -5.45 10.46
C VAL A 175 -14.11 -4.06 10.55
N HIS A 176 -13.35 -3.04 10.21
CA HIS A 176 -13.73 -1.64 10.36
C HIS A 176 -13.38 -0.86 9.09
N PHE A 177 -13.99 0.28 8.88
CA PHE A 177 -13.51 1.26 7.91
C PHE A 177 -12.45 2.16 8.55
N ALA A 178 -11.34 2.37 7.85
CA ALA A 178 -10.37 3.37 8.24
C ALA A 178 -10.93 4.79 8.06
N PHE A 179 -10.43 5.72 8.85
CA PHE A 179 -10.80 7.13 8.81
C PHE A 179 -9.57 8.02 9.05
N ASP A 180 -9.66 9.29 8.66
CA ASP A 180 -8.57 10.24 8.81
C ASP A 180 -8.24 10.46 10.30
N GLY A 181 -6.96 10.32 10.64
CA GLY A 181 -6.48 10.41 12.02
C GLY A 181 -6.53 9.11 12.82
N LEU A 182 -6.86 7.98 12.19
CA LEU A 182 -6.77 6.66 12.84
C LEU A 182 -5.31 6.33 13.16
N GLU A 183 -5.04 5.98 14.41
CA GLU A 183 -3.76 5.47 14.88
C GLU A 183 -3.92 3.99 15.29
N LEU A 184 -3.00 3.13 14.86
CA LEU A 184 -2.99 1.70 15.13
C LEU A 184 -1.66 1.31 15.78
N GLU A 185 -1.73 0.46 16.80
CA GLU A 185 -0.55 -0.16 17.42
C GLU A 185 -0.46 -1.63 16.98
N CYS A 186 0.73 -2.09 16.52
CA CYS A 186 0.96 -3.45 16.06
C CYS A 186 2.43 -3.91 16.24
#